data_fbccc6995b58a5beb98cc48fd73dd202
#
_entry.id   fbccc6995b58a5beb98cc48fd73dd202
#
_cell.length_a   1.000
_cell.length_b   1.000
_cell.length_c   1.000
_cell.angle_alpha   90.00
_cell.angle_beta   90.00
_cell.angle_gamma   90.00
#
_symmetry.space_group_name_H-M   'P 1'
#
loop_
_entity.id
_entity.type
_entity.pdbx_description
1 polymer ?
#
loop_
_entity_poly.entity_id
_entity_poly.type
_entity_poly.pdbx_seq_one_letter_code
_entity_poly.pdbx_strand_id
1 'polypeptide(L)'
;MGTTWSVQYVSATRADLHALHDAIQARLDVVVAQMSTWQTDADIMRFNRASAGDWFALQDDFLQVLTTALEVASASDGAFDPTLSPLVAAWGFGAHAEVRGRPAPADLVAARARVGWCYLQLDSEHHRVRQPGGVMLDLSAIAKGYGVDVVARLLRGRGIEAALIEVGGELYGYGRKADGTSWRVLVESSPDEEADSEGLEPRVLALDGLAVATSG
;
A
#
# COMPACT_ATOMS: atom_id res chain seq x y z
N MET A 1 -2.60 -8.33 3.35
CA MET A 1 -1.31 -7.63 3.16
C MET A 1 -0.11 -8.47 3.61
N GLY A 2 -0.31 -9.59 4.30
CA GLY A 2 0.78 -10.48 4.75
C GLY A 2 1.77 -9.83 5.74
N THR A 3 1.32 -8.80 6.47
CA THR A 3 2.12 -8.01 7.39
C THR A 3 1.36 -7.75 8.69
N THR A 4 2.06 -7.28 9.70
CA THR A 4 1.48 -6.85 10.98
C THR A 4 1.05 -5.39 10.94
N TRP A 5 0.25 -5.00 11.92
CA TRP A 5 -0.07 -3.60 12.20
C TRP A 5 0.03 -3.31 13.70
N SER A 6 0.28 -2.08 14.03
CA SER A 6 0.28 -1.60 15.41
C SER A 6 -0.34 -0.22 15.52
N VAL A 7 -0.95 0.07 16.68
CA VAL A 7 -1.52 1.38 17.02
C VAL A 7 -1.18 1.72 18.45
N GLN A 8 -0.53 2.87 18.63
CA GLN A 8 -0.37 3.53 19.91
C GLN A 8 -1.25 4.77 19.91
N TYR A 9 -2.01 5.00 20.97
CA TYR A 9 -2.90 6.17 21.02
C TYR A 9 -3.03 6.74 22.43
N VAL A 10 -3.47 7.99 22.51
CA VAL A 10 -3.82 8.68 23.75
C VAL A 10 -5.33 8.81 23.82
N SER A 11 -5.90 8.42 24.95
CA SER A 11 -7.34 8.58 25.22
C SER A 11 -7.55 9.09 26.63
N ALA A 12 -8.47 10.04 26.80
CA ALA A 12 -8.90 10.53 28.10
C ALA A 12 -9.83 9.53 28.82
N THR A 13 -10.43 8.60 28.09
CA THR A 13 -11.34 7.58 28.61
C THR A 13 -10.80 6.18 28.37
N ARG A 14 -11.19 5.24 29.25
CA ARG A 14 -10.83 3.84 29.05
C ARG A 14 -11.58 3.30 27.82
N ALA A 15 -10.83 3.02 26.75
CA ALA A 15 -11.38 2.38 25.56
C ALA A 15 -11.51 0.87 25.77
N ASP A 16 -12.51 0.27 25.14
CA ASP A 16 -12.57 -1.18 24.97
C ASP A 16 -11.56 -1.57 23.88
N LEU A 17 -10.41 -2.09 24.32
CA LEU A 17 -9.29 -2.46 23.44
C LEU A 17 -9.66 -3.58 22.47
N HIS A 18 -10.51 -4.54 22.90
CA HIS A 18 -10.95 -5.62 22.03
C HIS A 18 -11.84 -5.10 20.91
N ALA A 19 -12.85 -4.31 21.25
CA ALA A 19 -13.73 -3.71 20.25
C ALA A 19 -12.99 -2.76 19.29
N LEU A 20 -11.94 -2.06 19.76
CA LEU A 20 -11.11 -1.21 18.91
C LEU A 20 -10.23 -2.04 17.98
N HIS A 21 -9.59 -3.09 18.50
CA HIS A 21 -8.78 -4.02 17.72
C HIS A 21 -9.61 -4.66 16.61
N ASP A 22 -10.79 -5.21 16.94
CA ASP A 22 -11.67 -5.88 15.98
C ASP A 22 -12.13 -4.93 14.87
N ALA A 23 -12.43 -3.68 15.23
CA ALA A 23 -12.83 -2.68 14.25
C ALA A 23 -11.67 -2.27 13.31
N ILE A 24 -10.44 -2.16 13.83
CA ILE A 24 -9.26 -1.89 12.99
C ILE A 24 -9.01 -3.09 12.07
N GLN A 25 -9.01 -4.30 12.62
CA GLN A 25 -8.80 -5.52 11.83
C GLN A 25 -9.84 -5.65 10.72
N ALA A 26 -11.12 -5.50 11.03
CA ALA A 26 -12.20 -5.56 10.05
C ALA A 26 -12.02 -4.52 8.93
N ARG A 27 -11.53 -3.31 9.26
CA ARG A 27 -11.30 -2.27 8.27
C ARG A 27 -10.10 -2.57 7.37
N LEU A 28 -9.05 -3.16 7.91
CA LEU A 28 -7.90 -3.62 7.15
C LEU A 28 -8.23 -4.84 6.29
N ASP A 29 -9.09 -5.74 6.77
CA ASP A 29 -9.55 -6.90 6.00
C ASP A 29 -10.32 -6.48 4.74
N VAL A 30 -11.08 -5.40 4.79
CA VAL A 30 -11.73 -4.81 3.60
C VAL A 30 -10.68 -4.36 2.57
N VAL A 31 -9.62 -3.69 3.00
CA VAL A 31 -8.52 -3.27 2.10
C VAL A 31 -7.83 -4.49 1.49
N VAL A 32 -7.59 -5.52 2.29
CA VAL A 32 -6.98 -6.78 1.84
C VAL A 32 -7.85 -7.50 0.82
N ALA A 33 -9.17 -7.62 1.08
CA ALA A 33 -10.11 -8.27 0.18
C ALA A 33 -10.19 -7.57 -1.20
N GLN A 34 -9.96 -6.28 -1.25
CA GLN A 34 -10.00 -5.53 -2.50
C GLN A 34 -8.64 -5.51 -3.23
N MET A 35 -7.51 -5.35 -2.53
CA MET A 35 -6.24 -4.96 -3.12
C MET A 35 -5.07 -5.92 -2.87
N SER A 36 -5.28 -7.07 -2.21
CA SER A 36 -4.19 -8.02 -1.98
C SER A 36 -3.93 -8.90 -3.20
N THR A 37 -2.71 -8.89 -3.71
CA THR A 37 -2.27 -9.84 -4.76
C THR A 37 -2.01 -11.25 -4.23
N TRP A 38 -2.02 -11.44 -2.90
CA TRP A 38 -1.81 -12.73 -2.22
C TRP A 38 -3.11 -13.52 -2.01
N GLN A 39 -4.26 -12.86 -2.10
CA GLN A 39 -5.57 -13.50 -2.01
C GLN A 39 -6.15 -13.69 -3.41
N THR A 40 -6.35 -14.93 -3.80
CA THR A 40 -6.80 -15.30 -5.17
C THR A 40 -8.19 -14.78 -5.51
N ASP A 41 -9.04 -14.55 -4.52
CA ASP A 41 -10.41 -14.04 -4.62
C ASP A 41 -10.52 -12.52 -4.40
N ALA A 42 -9.41 -11.82 -4.09
CA ALA A 42 -9.40 -10.37 -3.99
C ALA A 42 -9.82 -9.70 -5.30
N ASP A 43 -10.45 -8.53 -5.21
CA ASP A 43 -10.97 -7.80 -6.37
C ASP A 43 -9.87 -7.49 -7.39
N ILE A 44 -8.68 -7.07 -6.95
CA ILE A 44 -7.52 -6.84 -7.82
C ILE A 44 -7.16 -8.10 -8.62
N MET A 45 -7.24 -9.28 -8.02
CA MET A 45 -6.95 -10.55 -8.68
C MET A 45 -8.05 -10.97 -9.64
N ARG A 46 -9.29 -10.60 -9.35
CA ARG A 46 -10.42 -10.79 -10.27
C ARG A 46 -10.27 -9.87 -11.49
N PHE A 47 -9.89 -8.59 -11.29
CA PHE A 47 -9.55 -7.68 -12.38
C PHE A 47 -8.39 -8.22 -13.22
N ASN A 48 -7.31 -8.69 -12.61
CA ASN A 48 -6.13 -9.21 -13.31
C ASN A 48 -6.42 -10.43 -14.19
N ARG A 49 -7.53 -11.15 -13.90
CA ARG A 49 -8.00 -12.30 -14.70
C ARG A 49 -9.16 -11.97 -15.64
N ALA A 50 -9.67 -10.74 -15.63
CA ALA A 50 -10.78 -10.34 -16.49
C ALA A 50 -10.36 -10.37 -17.97
N SER A 51 -11.33 -10.58 -18.85
CA SER A 51 -11.09 -10.64 -20.29
C SER A 51 -10.80 -9.24 -20.86
N ALA A 52 -10.06 -9.20 -21.95
CA ALA A 52 -9.80 -7.95 -22.67
C ALA A 52 -11.12 -7.27 -23.08
N GLY A 53 -11.25 -6.01 -22.74
CA GLY A 53 -12.44 -5.20 -23.03
C GLY A 53 -13.48 -5.17 -21.92
N ASP A 54 -13.41 -6.08 -20.95
CA ASP A 54 -14.37 -6.12 -19.84
C ASP A 54 -14.25 -4.90 -18.94
N TRP A 55 -15.39 -4.41 -18.47
CA TRP A 55 -15.48 -3.40 -17.42
C TRP A 55 -15.61 -4.12 -16.06
N PHE A 56 -14.70 -3.81 -15.15
CA PHE A 56 -14.68 -4.34 -13.79
C PHE A 56 -15.18 -3.28 -12.82
N ALA A 57 -16.21 -3.62 -12.03
CA ALA A 57 -16.75 -2.73 -11.00
C ALA A 57 -15.77 -2.61 -9.82
N LEU A 58 -15.54 -1.39 -9.36
CA LEU A 58 -14.65 -1.08 -8.26
C LEU A 58 -15.46 -0.74 -7.01
N GLN A 59 -15.02 -1.26 -5.86
CA GLN A 59 -15.46 -0.79 -4.56
C GLN A 59 -14.78 0.55 -4.24
N ASP A 60 -15.35 1.35 -3.36
CA ASP A 60 -14.91 2.73 -3.06
C ASP A 60 -13.44 2.83 -2.68
N ASP A 61 -12.94 1.94 -1.84
CA ASP A 61 -11.53 1.94 -1.42
C ASP A 61 -10.59 1.64 -2.60
N PHE A 62 -10.95 0.66 -3.42
CA PHE A 62 -10.16 0.31 -4.61
C PHE A 62 -10.16 1.44 -5.62
N LEU A 63 -11.33 2.05 -5.86
CA LEU A 63 -11.45 3.21 -6.74
C LEU A 63 -10.55 4.36 -6.28
N GLN A 64 -10.60 4.70 -4.98
CA GLN A 64 -9.79 5.77 -4.40
C GLN A 64 -8.30 5.50 -4.58
N VAL A 65 -7.84 4.29 -4.24
CA VAL A 65 -6.42 3.93 -4.35
C VAL A 65 -5.97 3.87 -5.80
N LEU A 66 -6.77 3.30 -6.71
CA LEU A 66 -6.43 3.24 -8.13
C LEU A 66 -6.40 4.63 -8.77
N THR A 67 -7.32 5.51 -8.41
CA THR A 67 -7.32 6.92 -8.87
C THR A 67 -6.02 7.60 -8.46
N THR A 68 -5.67 7.54 -7.17
CA THR A 68 -4.41 8.14 -6.67
C THR A 68 -3.18 7.50 -7.33
N ALA A 69 -3.19 6.17 -7.53
CA ALA A 69 -2.09 5.48 -8.21
C ALA A 69 -1.90 5.96 -9.66
N LEU A 70 -2.97 6.19 -10.40
CA LEU A 70 -2.92 6.72 -11.76
C LEU A 70 -2.51 8.20 -11.80
N GLU A 71 -2.92 9.01 -10.84
CA GLU A 71 -2.46 10.39 -10.67
C GLU A 71 -0.95 10.45 -10.43
N VAL A 72 -0.43 9.62 -9.52
CA VAL A 72 1.02 9.53 -9.25
C VAL A 72 1.77 9.00 -10.45
N ALA A 73 1.25 8.00 -11.15
CA ALA A 73 1.84 7.47 -12.38
C ALA A 73 1.96 8.56 -13.45
N SER A 74 0.91 9.35 -13.63
CA SER A 74 0.90 10.48 -14.57
C SER A 74 1.87 11.59 -14.15
N ALA A 75 1.87 11.97 -12.87
CA ALA A 75 2.72 13.05 -12.35
C ALA A 75 4.23 12.68 -12.36
N SER A 76 4.55 11.39 -12.27
CA SER A 76 5.93 10.88 -12.31
C SER A 76 6.39 10.43 -13.70
N ASP A 77 5.57 10.65 -14.75
CA ASP A 77 5.83 10.17 -16.11
C ASP A 77 6.14 8.66 -16.17
N GLY A 78 5.41 7.88 -15.34
CA GLY A 78 5.53 6.42 -15.26
C GLY A 78 6.72 5.92 -14.43
N ALA A 79 7.42 6.77 -13.67
CA ALA A 79 8.42 6.30 -12.71
C ALA A 79 7.76 5.46 -11.60
N PHE A 80 6.52 5.79 -11.23
CA PHE A 80 5.62 4.90 -10.52
C PHE A 80 4.60 4.33 -11.54
N ASP A 81 4.42 3.02 -11.59
CA ASP A 81 3.44 2.37 -12.46
C ASP A 81 2.72 1.23 -11.72
N PRO A 82 1.39 1.35 -11.47
CA PRO A 82 0.64 0.31 -10.77
C PRO A 82 0.44 -0.97 -11.59
N THR A 83 0.98 -1.06 -12.80
CA THR A 83 0.87 -2.21 -13.69
C THR A 83 2.16 -3.04 -13.79
N LEU A 84 3.13 -2.81 -12.91
CA LEU A 84 4.44 -3.47 -12.92
C LEU A 84 4.41 -4.95 -12.53
N SER A 85 3.27 -5.51 -12.11
CA SER A 85 3.14 -6.90 -11.65
C SER A 85 3.82 -7.95 -12.56
N PRO A 86 3.74 -7.89 -13.91
CA PRO A 86 4.43 -8.84 -14.77
C PRO A 86 5.95 -8.78 -14.66
N LEU A 87 6.52 -7.58 -14.50
CA LEU A 87 7.97 -7.41 -14.32
C LEU A 87 8.43 -7.84 -12.93
N VAL A 88 7.66 -7.51 -11.89
CA VAL A 88 7.92 -7.95 -10.51
C VAL A 88 7.97 -9.48 -10.45
N ALA A 89 7.00 -10.17 -11.07
CA ALA A 89 6.95 -11.61 -11.14
C ALA A 89 8.12 -12.21 -11.95
N ALA A 90 8.51 -11.60 -13.07
CA ALA A 90 9.66 -12.05 -13.88
C ALA A 90 10.98 -12.00 -13.09
N TRP A 91 11.14 -11.06 -12.17
CA TRP A 91 12.30 -10.98 -11.27
C TRP A 91 12.21 -11.91 -10.04
N GLY A 92 11.13 -12.68 -9.91
CA GLY A 92 10.95 -13.62 -8.82
C GLY A 92 10.41 -12.99 -7.53
N PHE A 93 9.77 -11.82 -7.63
CA PHE A 93 9.14 -11.12 -6.51
C PHE A 93 7.61 -11.17 -6.60
N GLY A 94 6.94 -10.85 -5.47
CA GLY A 94 5.50 -10.80 -5.39
C GLY A 94 4.82 -12.16 -5.25
N ALA A 95 3.49 -12.16 -5.24
CA ALA A 95 2.65 -13.34 -4.99
C ALA A 95 2.72 -14.43 -6.07
N HIS A 96 3.19 -14.09 -7.26
CA HIS A 96 3.24 -14.96 -8.44
C HIS A 96 4.67 -15.29 -8.89
N ALA A 97 5.63 -15.16 -7.97
CA ALA A 97 7.03 -15.46 -8.26
C ALA A 97 7.24 -16.95 -8.51
N GLU A 98 7.48 -17.32 -9.76
CA GLU A 98 7.83 -18.70 -10.14
C GLU A 98 9.33 -18.89 -10.38
N VAL A 99 10.07 -17.79 -10.58
CA VAL A 99 11.47 -17.81 -11.03
C VAL A 99 12.41 -17.37 -9.93
N ARG A 100 13.42 -18.18 -9.63
CA ARG A 100 14.55 -17.79 -8.77
C ARG A 100 15.77 -17.52 -9.65
N GLY A 101 16.20 -16.25 -9.71
CA GLY A 101 17.39 -15.84 -10.45
C GLY A 101 17.11 -14.74 -11.47
N ARG A 102 18.12 -14.40 -12.26
CA ARG A 102 18.01 -13.35 -13.28
C ARG A 102 17.11 -13.84 -14.43
N PRO A 103 16.02 -13.11 -14.78
CA PRO A 103 15.14 -13.48 -15.88
C PRO A 103 15.86 -13.43 -17.25
N ALA A 104 15.44 -14.27 -18.19
CA ALA A 104 15.96 -14.20 -19.54
C ALA A 104 15.48 -12.90 -20.24
N PRO A 105 16.29 -12.33 -21.17
CA PRO A 105 15.91 -11.10 -21.88
C PRO A 105 14.56 -11.20 -22.59
N ALA A 106 14.22 -12.37 -23.14
CA ALA A 106 12.94 -12.61 -23.82
C ALA A 106 11.75 -12.50 -22.85
N ASP A 107 11.89 -13.00 -21.60
CA ASP A 107 10.85 -12.94 -20.57
C ASP A 107 10.62 -11.50 -20.12
N LEU A 108 11.70 -10.70 -20.01
CA LEU A 108 11.59 -9.27 -19.68
C LEU A 108 10.88 -8.49 -20.80
N VAL A 109 11.16 -8.79 -22.07
CA VAL A 109 10.44 -8.17 -23.19
C VAL A 109 8.96 -8.54 -23.16
N ALA A 110 8.63 -9.79 -22.94
CA ALA A 110 7.23 -10.25 -22.84
C ALA A 110 6.50 -9.66 -21.63
N ALA A 111 7.17 -9.56 -20.48
CA ALA A 111 6.61 -8.93 -19.28
C ALA A 111 6.38 -7.42 -19.51
N ARG A 112 7.36 -6.72 -20.10
CA ARG A 112 7.28 -5.28 -20.36
C ARG A 112 6.15 -4.91 -21.34
N ALA A 113 5.85 -5.78 -22.31
CA ALA A 113 4.74 -5.57 -23.24
C ALA A 113 3.35 -5.55 -22.56
N ARG A 114 3.25 -6.01 -21.30
CA ARG A 114 2.04 -6.06 -20.48
C ARG A 114 1.99 -4.97 -19.41
N VAL A 115 2.97 -4.07 -19.39
CA VAL A 115 3.07 -2.94 -18.45
C VAL A 115 2.70 -1.66 -19.18
N GLY A 116 1.92 -0.81 -18.51
CA GLY A 116 1.56 0.50 -19.02
C GLY A 116 0.26 1.00 -18.38
N TRP A 117 0.41 1.85 -17.36
CA TRP A 117 -0.71 2.49 -16.67
C TRP A 117 -1.61 3.29 -17.62
N CYS A 118 -1.06 3.84 -18.70
CA CYS A 118 -1.79 4.62 -19.70
C CYS A 118 -2.80 3.80 -20.51
N TYR A 119 -2.73 2.47 -20.50
CA TYR A 119 -3.72 1.60 -21.14
C TYR A 119 -4.99 1.42 -20.31
N LEU A 120 -4.96 1.73 -19.03
CA LEU A 120 -6.12 1.63 -18.15
C LEU A 120 -7.12 2.75 -18.44
N GLN A 121 -8.38 2.39 -18.59
CA GLN A 121 -9.49 3.34 -18.71
C GLN A 121 -10.29 3.29 -17.40
N LEU A 122 -10.14 4.31 -16.57
CA LEU A 122 -10.89 4.47 -15.33
C LEU A 122 -12.12 5.34 -15.60
N ASP A 123 -13.30 4.83 -15.28
CA ASP A 123 -14.57 5.55 -15.28
C ASP A 123 -14.99 5.74 -13.81
N SER A 124 -14.55 6.87 -13.25
CA SER A 124 -14.76 7.18 -11.83
C SER A 124 -16.23 7.48 -11.52
N GLU A 125 -17.01 7.97 -12.50
CA GLU A 125 -18.43 8.25 -12.33
C GLU A 125 -19.25 6.97 -12.13
N HIS A 126 -18.87 5.91 -12.85
CA HIS A 126 -19.55 4.60 -12.76
C HIS A 126 -18.78 3.58 -11.92
N HIS A 127 -17.75 4.00 -11.17
CA HIS A 127 -16.92 3.14 -10.31
C HIS A 127 -16.43 1.87 -11.03
N ARG A 128 -15.78 2.01 -12.17
CA ARG A 128 -15.31 0.86 -12.95
C ARG A 128 -14.00 1.16 -13.70
N VAL A 129 -13.25 0.11 -13.97
CA VAL A 129 -12.02 0.16 -14.77
C VAL A 129 -12.10 -0.86 -15.89
N ARG A 130 -11.60 -0.52 -17.08
CA ARG A 130 -11.58 -1.43 -18.22
C ARG A 130 -10.28 -2.22 -18.26
N GLN A 131 -10.39 -3.55 -18.41
CA GLN A 131 -9.25 -4.41 -18.67
C GLN A 131 -8.81 -4.26 -20.14
N PRO A 132 -7.61 -3.73 -20.45
CA PRO A 132 -7.18 -3.56 -21.84
C PRO A 132 -6.74 -4.87 -22.51
N GLY A 133 -6.44 -5.87 -21.71
CA GLY A 133 -5.93 -7.19 -22.11
C GLY A 133 -4.51 -7.44 -21.63
N GLY A 134 -4.39 -8.37 -20.66
CA GLY A 134 -3.10 -8.82 -20.12
C GLY A 134 -2.38 -7.87 -19.18
N VAL A 135 -2.90 -6.66 -18.93
CA VAL A 135 -2.40 -5.77 -17.87
C VAL A 135 -2.73 -6.36 -16.51
N MET A 136 -1.78 -6.30 -15.58
CA MET A 136 -1.94 -6.80 -14.22
C MET A 136 -1.59 -5.70 -13.22
N LEU A 137 -2.58 -5.32 -12.42
CA LEU A 137 -2.39 -4.36 -11.32
C LEU A 137 -1.63 -4.97 -10.15
N ASP A 138 -0.76 -4.17 -9.56
CA ASP A 138 -0.15 -4.36 -8.26
C ASP A 138 -0.16 -3.03 -7.51
N LEU A 139 -0.89 -2.97 -6.41
CA LEU A 139 -1.02 -1.77 -5.57
C LEU A 139 -0.19 -1.87 -4.29
N SER A 140 0.75 -2.82 -4.18
CA SER A 140 1.55 -3.05 -2.97
C SER A 140 2.34 -1.81 -2.52
N ALA A 141 2.76 -0.97 -3.47
CA ALA A 141 3.50 0.25 -3.19
C ALA A 141 2.64 1.40 -2.62
N ILE A 142 1.30 1.29 -2.63
CA ILE A 142 0.39 2.35 -2.16
C ILE A 142 -0.65 1.84 -1.16
N ALA A 143 -1.07 0.57 -1.25
CA ALA A 143 -2.18 0.03 -0.46
C ALA A 143 -1.88 -0.05 1.05
N LYS A 144 -0.60 -0.19 1.46
CA LYS A 144 -0.22 -0.18 2.88
C LYS A 144 -0.43 1.22 3.48
N GLY A 145 0.04 2.26 2.81
CA GLY A 145 -0.19 3.65 3.21
C GLY A 145 -1.69 3.98 3.29
N TYR A 146 -2.48 3.50 2.32
CA TYR A 146 -3.94 3.61 2.41
C TYR A 146 -4.51 2.88 3.62
N GLY A 147 -3.95 1.70 3.98
CA GLY A 147 -4.30 0.97 5.21
C GLY A 147 -4.08 1.84 6.46
N VAL A 148 -2.97 2.56 6.54
CA VAL A 148 -2.71 3.53 7.61
C VAL A 148 -3.77 4.63 7.64
N ASP A 149 -4.11 5.19 6.48
CA ASP A 149 -5.10 6.27 6.37
C ASP A 149 -6.50 5.85 6.82
N VAL A 150 -6.95 4.64 6.46
CA VAL A 150 -8.29 4.17 6.89
C VAL A 150 -8.34 3.91 8.38
N VAL A 151 -7.26 3.44 8.99
CA VAL A 151 -7.14 3.29 10.44
C VAL A 151 -7.16 4.66 11.11
N ALA A 152 -6.43 5.65 10.59
CA ALA A 152 -6.43 7.02 11.11
C ALA A 152 -7.84 7.65 11.08
N ARG A 153 -8.56 7.48 9.97
CA ARG A 153 -9.97 7.94 9.86
C ARG A 153 -10.88 7.27 10.87
N LEU A 154 -10.74 5.94 11.05
CA LEU A 154 -11.52 5.19 12.05
C LEU A 154 -11.26 5.66 13.48
N LEU A 155 -9.98 5.88 13.86
CA LEU A 155 -9.62 6.34 15.19
C LEU A 155 -10.15 7.75 15.47
N ARG A 156 -9.99 8.68 14.51
CA ARG A 156 -10.53 10.04 14.61
C ARG A 156 -12.06 10.04 14.71
N GLY A 157 -12.74 9.20 13.94
CA GLY A 157 -14.20 9.03 14.02
C GLY A 157 -14.68 8.51 15.38
N ARG A 158 -13.79 7.92 16.18
CA ARG A 158 -14.03 7.49 17.57
C ARG A 158 -13.57 8.48 18.62
N GLY A 159 -13.14 9.69 18.22
CA GLY A 159 -12.68 10.75 19.13
C GLY A 159 -11.28 10.54 19.67
N ILE A 160 -10.46 9.69 19.04
CA ILE A 160 -9.04 9.52 19.38
C ILE A 160 -8.25 10.61 18.66
N GLU A 161 -7.79 11.62 19.43
CA GLU A 161 -7.16 12.84 18.91
C GLU A 161 -5.65 12.72 18.71
N ALA A 162 -5.03 11.66 19.24
CA ALA A 162 -3.59 11.42 19.08
C ALA A 162 -3.29 9.94 18.94
N ALA A 163 -2.59 9.58 17.85
CA ALA A 163 -2.15 8.21 17.62
C ALA A 163 -0.89 8.16 16.74
N LEU A 164 -0.14 7.06 16.92
CA LEU A 164 0.86 6.55 15.98
C LEU A 164 0.34 5.23 15.44
N ILE A 165 0.22 5.14 14.14
CA ILE A 165 -0.30 4.00 13.40
C ILE A 165 0.81 3.46 12.52
N GLU A 166 0.95 2.15 12.48
CA GLU A 166 1.88 1.43 11.62
C GLU A 166 1.15 0.28 10.93
N VAL A 167 1.35 0.13 9.62
CA VAL A 167 0.87 -1.01 8.83
C VAL A 167 1.98 -1.44 7.87
N GLY A 168 2.66 -2.54 8.19
CA GLY A 168 3.68 -3.13 7.33
C GLY A 168 4.86 -2.21 7.03
N GLY A 169 5.28 -1.41 7.99
CA GLY A 169 6.38 -0.47 7.87
C GLY A 169 5.96 0.95 7.45
N GLU A 170 4.74 1.13 6.95
CA GLU A 170 4.19 2.48 6.67
C GLU A 170 3.62 3.09 7.95
N LEU A 171 3.95 4.33 8.23
CA LEU A 171 3.60 5.01 9.49
C LEU A 171 2.88 6.32 9.26
N TYR A 172 1.99 6.65 10.20
CA TYR A 172 1.41 7.99 10.32
C TYR A 172 1.22 8.34 11.79
N GLY A 173 1.76 9.51 12.18
CA GLY A 173 1.58 10.04 13.53
C GLY A 173 0.80 11.35 13.52
N TYR A 174 -0.19 11.47 14.40
CA TYR A 174 -0.94 12.72 14.58
C TYR A 174 -1.24 12.99 16.05
N GLY A 175 -1.45 14.27 16.36
CA GLY A 175 -1.63 14.71 17.74
C GLY A 175 -0.38 14.49 18.59
N ARG A 176 -0.50 14.66 19.89
CA ARG A 176 0.62 14.59 20.84
C ARG A 176 0.42 13.51 21.88
N LYS A 177 1.52 12.97 22.39
CA LYS A 177 1.52 12.05 23.53
C LYS A 177 0.98 12.76 24.79
N ALA A 178 0.67 11.99 25.82
CA ALA A 178 0.16 12.51 27.09
C ALA A 178 1.14 13.50 27.79
N ASP A 179 2.44 13.41 27.52
CA ASP A 179 3.48 14.30 28.01
C ASP A 179 3.65 15.56 27.13
N GLY A 180 2.81 15.75 26.10
CA GLY A 180 2.85 16.89 25.18
C GLY A 180 3.90 16.77 24.07
N THR A 181 4.69 15.70 24.03
CA THR A 181 5.71 15.48 22.97
C THR A 181 5.08 14.89 21.70
N SER A 182 5.73 15.09 20.56
CA SER A 182 5.35 14.45 19.29
C SER A 182 5.70 12.97 19.32
N TRP A 183 4.99 12.19 18.49
CA TRP A 183 5.38 10.81 18.18
C TRP A 183 6.76 10.79 17.55
N ARG A 184 7.57 9.80 17.88
CA ARG A 184 8.93 9.68 17.34
C ARG A 184 9.14 8.26 16.84
N VAL A 185 9.69 8.14 15.63
CA VAL A 185 10.05 6.86 15.01
C VAL A 185 11.54 6.87 14.67
N LEU A 186 12.17 5.72 14.85
CA LEU A 186 13.53 5.49 14.42
C LEU A 186 13.48 4.93 12.99
N VAL A 187 14.21 5.57 12.09
CA VAL A 187 14.46 5.02 10.75
C VAL A 187 15.80 4.32 10.82
N GLU A 188 15.77 3.01 10.66
CA GLU A 188 16.96 2.17 10.63
C GLU A 188 17.59 2.22 9.23
N SER A 189 18.91 2.24 9.17
CA SER A 189 19.66 2.03 7.92
C SER A 189 19.62 0.54 7.57
N SER A 190 19.66 0.21 6.26
CA SER A 190 19.78 -1.20 5.88
C SER A 190 21.16 -1.74 6.29
N PRO A 191 21.29 -3.04 6.60
CA PRO A 191 22.58 -3.65 6.92
C PRO A 191 23.63 -3.50 5.81
N ASP A 192 23.20 -3.39 4.55
CA ASP A 192 24.09 -3.18 3.41
C ASP A 192 24.59 -1.73 3.33
N GLU A 193 23.81 -0.75 3.82
CA GLU A 193 24.24 0.65 3.92
C GLU A 193 25.21 0.87 5.08
N GLU A 194 25.13 0.05 6.16
CA GLU A 194 26.09 0.09 7.27
C GLU A 194 27.48 -0.38 6.86
N ALA A 195 27.59 -1.23 5.84
CA ALA A 195 28.87 -1.74 5.34
C ALA A 195 29.62 -0.75 4.45
N ASP A 196 28.90 0.15 3.75
CA ASP A 196 29.47 1.10 2.79
C ASP A 196 29.50 2.55 3.31
N SER A 197 28.86 2.86 4.41
CA SER A 197 28.80 4.21 4.98
C SER A 197 29.52 4.28 6.32
N GLU A 198 30.53 5.13 6.42
CA GLU A 198 31.09 5.57 7.69
C GLU A 198 29.96 6.14 8.57
N GLY A 199 29.25 5.26 9.33
CA GLY A 199 28.42 5.61 10.46
C GLY A 199 27.28 6.60 10.15
N LEU A 200 26.33 6.24 9.29
CA LEU A 200 25.04 6.97 9.28
C LEU A 200 24.33 6.72 10.60
N GLU A 201 24.29 7.74 11.46
CA GLU A 201 23.55 7.67 12.72
C GLU A 201 22.07 7.40 12.44
N PRO A 202 21.41 6.51 13.21
CA PRO A 202 19.99 6.26 13.09
C PRO A 202 19.19 7.58 13.18
N ARG A 203 18.33 7.83 12.21
CA ARG A 203 17.56 9.06 12.15
C ARG A 203 16.27 8.93 12.93
N VAL A 204 16.03 9.83 13.87
CA VAL A 204 14.78 9.93 14.60
C VAL A 204 13.91 11.01 13.95
N LEU A 205 12.73 10.61 13.46
CA LEU A 205 11.73 11.51 12.89
C LEU A 205 10.65 11.80 13.93
N ALA A 206 10.27 13.08 14.06
CA ALA A 206 9.12 13.50 14.85
C ALA A 206 7.90 13.57 13.91
N LEU A 207 6.83 12.85 14.26
CA LEU A 207 5.60 12.81 13.50
C LEU A 207 4.52 13.64 14.20
N ASP A 208 4.06 14.67 13.52
CA ASP A 208 2.94 15.54 13.94
C ASP A 208 2.14 15.89 12.68
N GLY A 209 1.19 15.02 12.32
CA GLY A 209 0.47 15.07 11.05
C GLY A 209 1.31 14.63 9.83
N LEU A 210 2.38 13.86 10.06
CA LEU A 210 3.29 13.39 9.02
C LEU A 210 3.25 11.86 8.90
N ALA A 211 3.45 11.39 7.68
CA ALA A 211 3.60 9.99 7.34
C ALA A 211 5.05 9.66 6.96
N VAL A 212 5.43 8.40 7.14
CA VAL A 212 6.70 7.83 6.68
C VAL A 212 6.40 6.54 5.94
N ALA A 213 6.96 6.41 4.75
CA ALA A 213 6.97 5.17 3.98
C ALA A 213 8.43 4.82 3.68
N THR A 214 8.76 3.53 3.79
CA THR A 214 10.10 3.01 3.48
C THR A 214 10.00 1.95 2.41
N SER A 215 10.93 1.97 1.47
CA SER A 215 11.12 0.91 0.47
C SER A 215 12.50 0.31 0.64
N GLY A 216 12.59 -1.01 0.63
CA GLY A 216 13.82 -1.78 0.74
C GLY A 216 13.84 -2.91 -0.27
#